data_be816cb9c27077d9d83b3eab33ef0419
#
_entry.id   be816cb9c27077d9d83b3eab33ef0419
#
_cell.length_a   1.000
_cell.length_b   1.000
_cell.length_c   1.000
_cell.angle_alpha   90.00
_cell.angle_beta   90.00
_cell.angle_gamma   90.00
#
_symmetry.space_group_name_H-M   'P 1'
#
loop_
_entity.id
_entity.type
_entity.pdbx_description
1 polymer ?
#
loop_
_entity_poly.entity_id
_entity_poly.type
_entity_poly.pdbx_seq_one_letter_code
_entity_poly.pdbx_strand_id
1 'polypeptide(L)'
;MDIPYTVTARPDTGLYNGKLGIWLFLASEVMLFGALFTAYLFMRLGAEDGTWPTHVQSIPLGFTNTCVLITSSITMVYAWVALKERNLFKYRIFLGLTICCGVLFLFIKGTEYYDKYMHWGFMVKPSAIAKYQPKLQKMDAFMNFIPSENSNDGAWEVRGHLHERTADTFTIAPDKTFHPYSLGGGAKAPAEEAGGKEETITIDKADCIREGNLLPAYGTYYAMYFVVTGLHALHIIGGITVMLYFLGPGSL
;
A
#
# COMPACT_ATOMS: atom_id res chain seq x y z
N MET A 1 -6.96 -4.75 -43.76
CA MET A 1 -6.66 -3.41 -43.25
C MET A 1 -5.20 -3.15 -43.57
N ASP A 2 -4.92 -2.30 -44.54
CA ASP A 2 -3.55 -1.92 -44.86
C ASP A 2 -3.06 -0.94 -43.80
N ILE A 3 -1.97 -1.27 -43.15
CA ILE A 3 -1.35 -0.38 -42.17
C ILE A 3 -0.72 0.77 -42.98
N PRO A 4 -1.24 2.02 -42.87
CA PRO A 4 -0.82 3.12 -43.76
C PRO A 4 0.62 3.61 -43.52
N TYR A 5 1.32 3.04 -42.55
CA TYR A 5 2.71 3.38 -42.24
C TYR A 5 3.62 2.16 -42.34
N THR A 6 4.42 2.12 -43.38
CA THR A 6 5.61 1.25 -43.39
C THR A 6 6.65 1.86 -42.46
N VAL A 7 6.73 1.35 -41.24
CA VAL A 7 7.79 1.76 -40.32
C VAL A 7 9.09 1.13 -40.80
N THR A 8 9.98 1.95 -41.37
CA THR A 8 11.30 1.51 -41.80
C THR A 8 12.27 1.54 -40.62
N ALA A 9 13.01 0.44 -40.44
CA ALA A 9 14.10 0.39 -39.45
C ALA A 9 15.19 1.40 -39.84
N ARG A 10 15.88 1.98 -38.86
CA ARG A 10 17.03 2.84 -39.12
C ARG A 10 18.13 2.07 -39.83
N PRO A 11 18.74 2.63 -40.87
CA PRO A 11 19.80 1.93 -41.64
C PRO A 11 21.08 1.68 -40.82
N ASP A 12 21.34 2.49 -39.79
CA ASP A 12 22.51 2.40 -38.91
C ASP A 12 22.37 1.35 -37.80
N THR A 13 21.20 1.16 -37.24
CA THR A 13 20.98 0.28 -36.08
C THR A 13 20.06 -0.93 -36.37
N GLY A 14 19.35 -0.93 -37.48
CA GLY A 14 18.34 -1.92 -37.82
C GLY A 14 17.12 -1.93 -36.87
N LEU A 15 17.01 -0.95 -35.98
CA LEU A 15 15.95 -0.84 -34.98
C LEU A 15 14.95 0.27 -35.33
N TYR A 16 13.71 0.04 -34.94
CA TYR A 16 12.67 1.07 -35.02
C TYR A 16 12.81 2.04 -33.83
N ASN A 17 12.70 3.34 -34.06
CA ASN A 17 12.81 4.37 -33.01
C ASN A 17 11.82 4.16 -31.87
N GLY A 18 10.59 3.72 -32.15
CA GLY A 18 9.60 3.40 -31.11
C GLY A 18 10.03 2.25 -30.19
N LYS A 19 10.67 1.23 -30.76
CA LYS A 19 11.18 0.10 -29.98
C LYS A 19 12.34 0.53 -29.06
N LEU A 20 13.26 1.35 -29.59
CA LEU A 20 14.35 1.89 -28.78
C LEU A 20 13.82 2.81 -27.66
N GLY A 21 12.85 3.68 -27.98
CA GLY A 21 12.23 4.57 -27.00
C GLY A 21 11.57 3.81 -25.83
N ILE A 22 10.80 2.75 -26.13
CA ILE A 22 10.20 1.90 -25.08
C ILE A 22 11.26 1.20 -24.23
N TRP A 23 12.35 0.73 -24.81
CA TRP A 23 13.42 0.08 -24.06
C TRP A 23 14.14 1.04 -23.11
N LEU A 24 14.40 2.27 -23.57
CA LEU A 24 14.99 3.31 -22.73
C LEU A 24 14.03 3.73 -21.61
N PHE A 25 12.75 3.86 -21.92
CA PHE A 25 11.71 4.12 -20.92
C PHE A 25 11.69 3.02 -19.84
N LEU A 26 11.60 1.74 -20.25
CA LEU A 26 11.59 0.63 -19.29
C LEU A 26 12.89 0.57 -18.45
N ALA A 27 14.04 0.87 -19.05
CA ALA A 27 15.31 0.94 -18.31
C ALA A 27 15.29 2.04 -17.25
N SER A 28 14.73 3.22 -17.56
CA SER A 28 14.59 4.32 -16.59
C SER A 28 13.65 3.95 -15.44
N GLU A 29 12.54 3.25 -15.73
CA GLU A 29 11.60 2.78 -14.72
C GLU A 29 12.22 1.74 -13.76
N VAL A 30 12.96 0.79 -14.32
CA VAL A 30 13.71 -0.20 -13.51
C VAL A 30 14.71 0.50 -12.59
N MET A 31 15.44 1.52 -13.08
CA MET A 31 16.35 2.30 -12.24
C MET A 31 15.62 3.07 -11.15
N LEU A 32 14.50 3.71 -11.48
CA LEU A 32 13.69 4.47 -10.51
C LEU A 32 13.19 3.58 -9.37
N PHE A 33 12.51 2.49 -9.70
CA PHE A 33 12.01 1.56 -8.68
C PHE A 33 13.14 0.84 -7.95
N GLY A 34 14.22 0.49 -8.62
CA GLY A 34 15.42 -0.10 -8.02
C GLY A 34 16.03 0.81 -6.97
N ALA A 35 16.16 2.12 -7.25
CA ALA A 35 16.63 3.10 -6.29
C ALA A 35 15.70 3.22 -5.07
N LEU A 36 14.38 3.24 -5.28
CA LEU A 36 13.41 3.31 -4.19
C LEU A 36 13.44 2.05 -3.30
N PHE A 37 13.54 0.86 -3.87
CA PHE A 37 13.69 -0.38 -3.10
C PHE A 37 15.01 -0.43 -2.33
N THR A 38 16.09 0.05 -2.93
CA THR A 38 17.41 0.15 -2.27
C THR A 38 17.34 1.11 -1.09
N ALA A 39 16.73 2.28 -1.27
CA ALA A 39 16.51 3.24 -0.19
C ALA A 39 15.67 2.64 0.95
N TYR A 40 14.59 1.93 0.62
CA TYR A 40 13.79 1.21 1.62
C TYR A 40 14.63 0.19 2.41
N LEU A 41 15.47 -0.58 1.71
CA LEU A 41 16.32 -1.59 2.34
C LEU A 41 17.33 -0.94 3.29
N PHE A 42 17.99 0.15 2.88
CA PHE A 42 18.93 0.87 3.74
C PHE A 42 18.25 1.47 4.98
N MET A 43 17.07 2.05 4.84
CA MET A 43 16.30 2.57 5.97
C MET A 43 15.90 1.47 6.94
N ARG A 44 15.52 0.29 6.43
CA ARG A 44 15.17 -0.86 7.26
C ARG A 44 16.38 -1.44 8.00
N LEU A 45 17.53 -1.55 7.33
CA LEU A 45 18.76 -2.07 7.94
C LEU A 45 19.40 -1.09 8.93
N GLY A 46 19.19 0.22 8.73
CA GLY A 46 19.68 1.26 9.64
C GLY A 46 18.74 1.57 10.80
N ALA A 47 17.56 0.96 10.84
CA ALA A 47 16.64 1.12 11.96
C ALA A 47 17.12 0.30 13.18
N GLU A 48 16.98 0.86 14.38
CA GLU A 48 17.26 0.17 15.63
C GLU A 48 16.33 -1.05 15.78
N ASP A 49 16.83 -2.08 16.46
CA ASP A 49 16.07 -3.32 16.71
C ASP A 49 14.72 -3.01 17.41
N GLY A 50 13.62 -3.45 16.78
CA GLY A 50 12.27 -3.26 17.30
C GLY A 50 11.60 -1.92 16.94
N THR A 51 12.31 -0.96 16.32
CA THR A 51 11.70 0.33 15.93
C THR A 51 11.01 0.28 14.55
N TRP A 52 11.39 -0.70 13.70
CA TRP A 52 10.78 -0.84 12.39
C TRP A 52 9.38 -1.47 12.48
N PRO A 53 8.36 -0.85 11.88
CA PRO A 53 6.99 -1.37 11.94
C PRO A 53 6.88 -2.75 11.31
N THR A 54 6.42 -3.72 12.08
CA THR A 54 6.07 -5.06 11.62
C THR A 54 4.55 -5.21 11.62
N HIS A 55 4.01 -6.07 10.75
CA HIS A 55 2.57 -6.40 10.68
C HIS A 55 1.61 -5.26 10.29
N VAL A 56 2.11 -4.17 9.71
CA VAL A 56 1.29 -3.05 9.23
C VAL A 56 0.51 -3.40 7.95
N GLN A 57 0.87 -4.50 7.30
CA GLN A 57 0.31 -4.89 6.00
C GLN A 57 -0.51 -6.17 6.10
N SER A 58 -1.74 -6.15 5.61
CA SER A 58 -2.59 -7.32 5.55
C SER A 58 -2.09 -8.30 4.47
N ILE A 59 -1.56 -9.46 4.91
CA ILE A 59 -1.02 -10.50 4.02
C ILE A 59 -2.07 -10.98 3.00
N PRO A 60 -3.35 -11.27 3.39
CA PRO A 60 -4.34 -11.77 2.45
C PRO A 60 -4.68 -10.76 1.36
N LEU A 61 -4.71 -9.46 1.69
CA LEU A 61 -4.99 -8.40 0.73
C LEU A 61 -3.86 -8.27 -0.31
N GLY A 62 -2.60 -8.35 0.15
CA GLY A 62 -1.42 -8.37 -0.70
C GLY A 62 -1.38 -9.59 -1.63
N PHE A 63 -1.73 -10.77 -1.13
CA PHE A 63 -1.82 -11.99 -1.92
C PHE A 63 -2.89 -11.89 -3.01
N THR A 64 -4.09 -11.42 -2.66
CA THR A 64 -5.19 -11.20 -3.62
C THR A 64 -4.77 -10.23 -4.73
N ASN A 65 -4.12 -9.13 -4.37
CA ASN A 65 -3.60 -8.18 -5.35
C ASN A 65 -2.57 -8.81 -6.30
N THR A 66 -1.69 -9.65 -5.78
CA THR A 66 -0.71 -10.38 -6.60
C THR A 66 -1.40 -11.32 -7.60
N CYS A 67 -2.43 -12.06 -7.16
CA CYS A 67 -3.22 -12.92 -8.05
C CYS A 67 -3.90 -12.13 -9.17
N VAL A 68 -4.45 -10.95 -8.85
CA VAL A 68 -5.07 -10.05 -9.85
C VAL A 68 -4.03 -9.59 -10.88
N LEU A 69 -2.82 -9.23 -10.46
CA LEU A 69 -1.75 -8.81 -11.37
C LEU A 69 -1.24 -9.94 -12.27
N ILE A 70 -1.09 -11.15 -11.73
CA ILE A 70 -0.70 -12.33 -12.52
C ILE A 70 -1.77 -12.60 -13.59
N THR A 71 -3.05 -12.59 -13.20
CA THR A 71 -4.17 -12.76 -14.14
C THR A 71 -4.15 -11.69 -15.23
N SER A 72 -3.92 -10.44 -14.86
CA SER A 72 -3.78 -9.31 -15.78
C SER A 72 -2.65 -9.53 -16.80
N SER A 73 -1.50 -10.03 -16.36
CA SER A 73 -0.37 -10.34 -17.25
C SER A 73 -0.73 -11.43 -18.26
N ILE A 74 -1.41 -12.48 -17.83
CA ILE A 74 -1.86 -13.58 -18.70
C ILE A 74 -2.86 -13.05 -19.74
N THR A 75 -3.86 -12.25 -19.32
CA THR A 75 -4.86 -11.70 -20.25
C THR A 75 -4.23 -10.75 -21.27
N MET A 76 -3.21 -9.98 -20.89
CA MET A 76 -2.48 -9.11 -21.82
C MET A 76 -1.73 -9.92 -22.89
N VAL A 77 -1.12 -11.05 -22.53
CA VAL A 77 -0.48 -11.94 -23.51
C VAL A 77 -1.51 -12.51 -24.49
N TYR A 78 -2.67 -12.94 -24.01
CA TYR A 78 -3.75 -13.41 -24.90
C TYR A 78 -4.29 -12.29 -25.82
N ALA A 79 -4.38 -11.06 -25.32
CA ALA A 79 -4.74 -9.91 -26.15
C ALA A 79 -3.72 -9.72 -27.30
N TRP A 80 -2.43 -9.80 -27.01
CA TRP A 80 -1.38 -9.69 -27.99
C TRP A 80 -1.43 -10.82 -29.03
N VAL A 81 -1.66 -12.08 -28.60
CA VAL A 81 -1.81 -13.24 -29.50
C VAL A 81 -3.01 -13.03 -30.41
N ALA A 82 -4.17 -12.64 -29.86
CA ALA A 82 -5.38 -12.37 -30.65
C ALA A 82 -5.17 -11.26 -31.69
N LEU A 83 -4.37 -10.25 -31.36
CA LEU A 83 -4.01 -9.20 -32.31
C LEU A 83 -3.14 -9.75 -33.47
N LYS A 84 -2.18 -10.63 -33.18
CA LYS A 84 -1.38 -11.33 -34.20
C LYS A 84 -2.22 -12.21 -35.12
N GLU A 85 -3.24 -12.87 -34.56
CA GLU A 85 -4.21 -13.68 -35.31
C GLU A 85 -5.23 -12.83 -36.09
N ARG A 86 -5.13 -11.48 -36.02
CA ARG A 86 -6.06 -10.52 -36.60
C ARG A 86 -7.52 -10.69 -36.12
N ASN A 87 -7.73 -11.28 -34.94
CA ASN A 87 -9.04 -11.45 -34.34
C ASN A 87 -9.35 -10.29 -33.39
N LEU A 88 -9.89 -9.19 -33.94
CA LEU A 88 -10.18 -7.97 -33.17
C LEU A 88 -11.21 -8.18 -32.05
N PHE A 89 -12.13 -9.13 -32.21
CA PHE A 89 -13.13 -9.41 -31.18
C PHE A 89 -12.47 -10.00 -29.92
N LYS A 90 -11.64 -11.05 -30.07
CA LYS A 90 -10.90 -11.62 -28.95
C LYS A 90 -9.92 -10.62 -28.33
N TYR A 91 -9.24 -9.84 -29.16
CA TYR A 91 -8.35 -8.76 -28.69
C TYR A 91 -9.07 -7.79 -27.75
N ARG A 92 -10.24 -7.28 -28.15
CA ARG A 92 -11.02 -6.34 -27.33
C ARG A 92 -11.48 -6.95 -26.00
N ILE A 93 -11.87 -8.23 -25.99
CA ILE A 93 -12.29 -8.92 -24.77
C ILE A 93 -11.11 -9.05 -23.81
N PHE A 94 -9.97 -9.57 -24.25
CA PHE A 94 -8.81 -9.77 -23.38
C PHE A 94 -8.20 -8.45 -22.90
N LEU A 95 -8.16 -7.42 -23.76
CA LEU A 95 -7.70 -6.11 -23.37
C LEU A 95 -8.66 -5.46 -22.36
N GLY A 96 -9.98 -5.58 -22.56
CA GLY A 96 -10.99 -5.14 -21.60
C GLY A 96 -10.86 -5.84 -20.24
N LEU A 97 -10.60 -7.15 -20.24
CA LEU A 97 -10.37 -7.91 -19.01
C LEU A 97 -9.11 -7.44 -18.28
N THR A 98 -8.03 -7.12 -19.01
CA THR A 98 -6.80 -6.55 -18.44
C THR A 98 -7.08 -5.19 -17.77
N ILE A 99 -7.87 -4.34 -18.42
CA ILE A 99 -8.28 -3.04 -17.86
C ILE A 99 -9.11 -3.25 -16.59
N CYS A 100 -10.06 -4.17 -16.59
CA CYS A 100 -10.85 -4.54 -15.41
C CYS A 100 -9.96 -4.96 -14.23
N CYS A 101 -8.96 -5.81 -14.46
CA CYS A 101 -8.00 -6.21 -13.45
C CYS A 101 -7.21 -5.01 -12.91
N GLY A 102 -6.79 -4.09 -13.77
CA GLY A 102 -6.11 -2.85 -13.36
C GLY A 102 -6.97 -1.96 -12.48
N VAL A 103 -8.23 -1.77 -12.84
CA VAL A 103 -9.20 -0.99 -12.03
C VAL A 103 -9.47 -1.69 -10.69
N LEU A 104 -9.64 -3.01 -10.69
CA LEU A 104 -9.81 -3.79 -9.46
C LEU A 104 -8.61 -3.64 -8.53
N PHE A 105 -7.39 -3.69 -9.05
CA PHE A 105 -6.18 -3.46 -8.29
C PHE A 105 -6.19 -2.06 -7.63
N LEU A 106 -6.52 -1.01 -8.39
CA LEU A 106 -6.60 0.36 -7.86
C LEU A 106 -7.67 0.48 -6.78
N PHE A 107 -8.80 -0.19 -6.94
CA PHE A 107 -9.86 -0.21 -5.93
C PHE A 107 -9.38 -0.87 -4.62
N ILE A 108 -8.75 -2.04 -4.69
CA ILE A 108 -8.19 -2.74 -3.52
C ILE A 108 -7.12 -1.87 -2.85
N LYS A 109 -6.25 -1.20 -3.63
CA LYS A 109 -5.25 -0.27 -3.08
C LYS A 109 -5.88 0.97 -2.45
N GLY A 110 -6.96 1.47 -3.01
CA GLY A 110 -7.72 2.59 -2.45
C GLY A 110 -8.29 2.27 -1.07
N THR A 111 -8.88 1.07 -0.89
CA THR A 111 -9.38 0.62 0.42
C THR A 111 -8.25 0.45 1.44
N GLU A 112 -7.10 -0.10 1.02
CA GLU A 112 -5.92 -0.22 1.87
C GLU A 112 -5.36 1.15 2.31
N TYR A 113 -5.36 2.14 1.42
CA TYR A 113 -4.95 3.50 1.75
C TYR A 113 -5.92 4.19 2.71
N TYR A 114 -7.22 3.99 2.50
CA TYR A 114 -8.24 4.51 3.40
C TYR A 114 -8.11 3.94 4.80
N ASP A 115 -7.91 2.63 4.93
CA ASP A 115 -7.68 1.97 6.21
C ASP A 115 -6.45 2.54 6.93
N LYS A 116 -5.32 2.67 6.22
CA LYS A 116 -4.10 3.29 6.76
C LYS A 116 -4.29 4.76 7.14
N TYR A 117 -5.15 5.49 6.45
CA TYR A 117 -5.46 6.88 6.79
C TYR A 117 -6.28 6.98 8.07
N MET A 118 -7.16 6.02 8.32
CA MET A 118 -7.98 5.94 9.53
C MET A 118 -7.23 5.37 10.75
N HIS A 119 -6.04 4.78 10.54
CA HIS A 119 -5.16 4.32 11.61
C HIS A 119 -4.41 5.49 12.23
N TRP A 120 -4.72 5.78 13.50
CA TRP A 120 -4.14 6.89 14.24
C TRP A 120 -3.27 6.39 15.39
N GLY A 121 -2.21 7.11 15.66
CA GLY A 121 -1.38 6.91 16.84
C GLY A 121 -1.47 8.12 17.76
N PHE A 122 -1.39 7.86 19.04
CA PHE A 122 -1.45 8.83 20.12
C PHE A 122 -0.24 8.67 21.02
N MET A 123 0.50 9.75 21.21
CA MET A 123 1.58 9.79 22.19
C MET A 123 1.02 10.34 23.49
N VAL A 124 0.79 9.46 24.45
CA VAL A 124 0.21 9.76 25.76
C VAL A 124 1.31 10.10 26.76
N LYS A 125 1.09 11.13 27.58
CA LYS A 125 2.01 11.54 28.64
C LYS A 125 2.23 10.40 29.64
N PRO A 126 3.46 10.21 30.16
CA PRO A 126 3.74 9.19 31.17
C PRO A 126 2.88 9.34 32.44
N SER A 127 2.59 10.57 32.83
CA SER A 127 1.71 10.87 33.97
C SER A 127 0.25 10.46 33.76
N ALA A 128 -0.22 10.45 32.51
CA ALA A 128 -1.61 10.15 32.17
C ALA A 128 -1.84 8.68 31.81
N ILE A 129 -0.79 7.94 31.44
CA ILE A 129 -0.95 6.54 30.99
C ILE A 129 -1.57 5.64 32.05
N ALA A 130 -1.29 5.87 33.33
CA ALA A 130 -1.85 5.10 34.44
C ALA A 130 -3.39 5.08 34.46
N LYS A 131 -4.03 6.11 33.90
CA LYS A 131 -5.49 6.20 33.74
C LYS A 131 -6.03 5.22 32.71
N TYR A 132 -5.28 5.00 31.62
CA TYR A 132 -5.68 4.21 30.47
C TYR A 132 -5.16 2.78 30.53
N GLN A 133 -4.01 2.57 31.18
CA GLN A 133 -3.31 1.29 31.24
C GLN A 133 -4.18 0.08 31.64
N PRO A 134 -5.07 0.15 32.67
CA PRO A 134 -5.90 -0.99 33.04
C PRO A 134 -6.86 -1.42 31.94
N LYS A 135 -7.40 -0.45 31.18
CA LYS A 135 -8.30 -0.71 30.05
C LYS A 135 -7.53 -1.26 28.86
N LEU A 136 -6.39 -0.65 28.51
CA LEU A 136 -5.54 -1.07 27.40
C LEU A 136 -4.99 -2.48 27.61
N GLN A 137 -4.54 -2.83 28.82
CA GLN A 137 -4.11 -4.18 29.15
C GLN A 137 -5.24 -5.20 29.06
N LYS A 138 -6.43 -4.86 29.52
CA LYS A 138 -7.62 -5.73 29.41
C LYS A 138 -7.99 -6.02 27.96
N MET A 139 -7.77 -5.05 27.06
CA MET A 139 -8.03 -5.15 25.64
C MET A 139 -6.87 -5.77 24.85
N ASP A 140 -5.78 -6.15 25.54
CA ASP A 140 -4.52 -6.61 24.90
C ASP A 140 -4.01 -5.62 23.85
N ALA A 141 -4.12 -4.33 24.17
CA ALA A 141 -3.78 -3.24 23.27
C ALA A 141 -2.27 -3.08 23.11
N PHE A 142 -1.84 -2.77 21.90
CA PHE A 142 -0.46 -2.44 21.62
C PHE A 142 -0.08 -1.11 22.30
N MET A 143 0.93 -1.17 23.17
CA MET A 143 1.54 -0.01 23.83
C MET A 143 3.05 -0.07 23.68
N ASN A 144 3.65 0.99 23.20
CA ASN A 144 5.10 1.12 23.06
C ASN A 144 5.60 2.33 23.84
N PHE A 145 6.66 2.15 24.66
CA PHE A 145 7.30 3.27 25.34
C PHE A 145 8.42 3.84 24.47
N ILE A 146 8.31 5.12 24.14
CA ILE A 146 9.32 5.85 23.37
C ILE A 146 10.08 6.74 24.35
N PRO A 147 11.36 6.44 24.65
CA PRO A 147 12.20 7.29 25.49
C PRO A 147 12.43 8.64 24.81
N SER A 148 12.51 9.72 25.58
CA SER A 148 12.90 11.04 25.08
C SER A 148 14.40 11.21 25.22
N GLU A 149 15.08 11.66 24.17
CA GLU A 149 16.53 11.91 24.20
C GLU A 149 16.94 13.03 25.17
N ASN A 150 16.02 13.93 25.51
CA ASN A 150 16.32 15.16 26.30
C ASN A 150 15.65 15.23 27.67
N SER A 151 14.86 14.23 28.08
CA SER A 151 14.20 14.22 29.37
C SER A 151 13.94 12.79 29.85
N ASN A 152 13.92 12.59 31.17
CA ASN A 152 13.49 11.32 31.77
C ASN A 152 12.00 10.99 31.52
N ASP A 153 11.29 11.87 30.82
CA ASP A 153 9.88 11.74 30.46
C ASP A 153 9.78 11.27 29.01
N GLY A 154 9.71 9.97 28.79
CA GLY A 154 9.31 9.41 27.49
C GLY A 154 7.82 9.63 27.21
N ALA A 155 7.32 9.01 26.16
CA ALA A 155 5.89 9.00 25.83
C ALA A 155 5.43 7.57 25.56
N TRP A 156 4.18 7.28 25.89
CA TRP A 156 3.56 6.01 25.54
C TRP A 156 2.81 6.14 24.21
N GLU A 157 3.21 5.35 23.24
CA GLU A 157 2.51 5.26 21.97
C GLU A 157 1.38 4.23 22.09
N VAL A 158 0.14 4.68 21.79
CA VAL A 158 -1.04 3.84 21.65
C VAL A 158 -1.57 4.02 20.23
N ARG A 159 -1.87 2.92 19.55
CA ARG A 159 -2.38 2.93 18.19
C ARG A 159 -3.72 2.25 18.09
N GLY A 160 -4.51 2.69 17.13
CA GLY A 160 -5.80 2.08 16.85
C GLY A 160 -6.54 2.77 15.72
N HIS A 161 -7.64 2.15 15.34
CA HIS A 161 -8.55 2.69 14.35
C HIS A 161 -9.39 3.81 14.98
N LEU A 162 -9.37 4.99 14.37
CA LEU A 162 -10.13 6.15 14.86
C LEU A 162 -11.61 5.98 14.50
N HIS A 163 -12.48 5.88 15.53
CA HIS A 163 -13.92 5.83 15.36
C HIS A 163 -14.57 7.19 15.40
N GLU A 164 -14.20 7.98 16.42
CA GLU A 164 -14.80 9.29 16.63
C GLU A 164 -13.76 10.30 17.12
N ARG A 165 -13.88 11.50 16.61
CA ARG A 165 -13.06 12.64 17.02
C ARG A 165 -13.97 13.77 17.51
N THR A 166 -13.93 14.05 18.80
CA THR A 166 -14.60 15.19 19.43
C THR A 166 -13.59 16.33 19.66
N ALA A 167 -14.06 17.50 20.06
CA ALA A 167 -13.15 18.64 20.35
C ALA A 167 -12.10 18.30 21.41
N ASP A 168 -12.47 17.53 22.43
CA ASP A 168 -11.65 17.26 23.61
C ASP A 168 -11.24 15.79 23.77
N THR A 169 -11.79 14.88 22.98
CA THR A 169 -11.56 13.44 23.13
C THR A 169 -11.44 12.71 21.80
N PHE A 170 -10.70 11.58 21.82
CA PHE A 170 -10.60 10.63 20.72
C PHE A 170 -11.12 9.26 21.17
N THR A 171 -12.00 8.67 20.39
CA THR A 171 -12.46 7.29 20.59
C THR A 171 -11.79 6.41 19.55
N ILE A 172 -11.00 5.46 20.02
CA ILE A 172 -10.23 4.54 19.18
C ILE A 172 -10.54 3.09 19.54
N ALA A 173 -10.52 2.20 18.53
CA ALA A 173 -10.37 0.77 18.74
C ALA A 173 -8.87 0.45 18.70
N PRO A 174 -8.22 0.11 19.83
CA PRO A 174 -6.79 -0.07 19.87
C PRO A 174 -6.35 -1.33 19.13
N ASP A 175 -5.17 -1.25 18.48
CA ASP A 175 -4.52 -2.40 17.86
C ASP A 175 -4.13 -3.42 18.94
N LYS A 176 -4.33 -4.70 18.67
CA LYS A 176 -3.95 -5.78 19.58
C LYS A 176 -2.44 -6.02 19.53
N THR A 177 -1.88 -6.39 20.66
CA THR A 177 -0.46 -6.77 20.77
C THR A 177 -0.19 -8.03 19.95
N PHE A 178 0.84 -7.97 19.09
CA PHE A 178 1.26 -9.15 18.34
C PHE A 178 2.18 -10.01 19.22
N HIS A 179 1.77 -11.25 19.47
CA HIS A 179 2.60 -12.25 20.13
C HIS A 179 3.32 -13.11 19.07
N PRO A 180 4.65 -12.94 18.84
CA PRO A 180 5.37 -13.63 17.75
C PRO A 180 5.50 -15.15 17.93
N TYR A 181 5.08 -15.71 19.06
CA TYR A 181 5.26 -17.12 19.41
C TYR A 181 4.00 -17.98 19.44
N SER A 182 2.88 -17.51 18.95
CA SER A 182 1.72 -18.39 18.74
C SER A 182 1.88 -19.22 17.44
N LEU A 183 2.91 -20.07 17.41
CA LEU A 183 3.16 -21.06 16.34
C LEU A 183 2.16 -22.22 16.38
N GLY A 184 0.91 -22.02 16.71
CA GLY A 184 -0.04 -23.12 16.85
C GLY A 184 -1.50 -22.82 16.51
N GLY A 185 -1.83 -21.64 16.13
CA GLY A 185 -3.18 -21.30 15.68
C GLY A 185 -3.04 -20.12 14.76
N GLY A 186 -3.54 -20.26 13.54
CA GLY A 186 -3.48 -19.19 12.58
C GLY A 186 -3.81 -17.87 13.26
N ALA A 187 -2.84 -16.94 13.22
CA ALA A 187 -3.14 -15.57 13.49
C ALA A 187 -4.26 -15.21 12.51
N LYS A 188 -5.49 -15.32 12.97
CA LYS A 188 -6.57 -14.57 12.36
C LYS A 188 -6.03 -13.14 12.39
N ALA A 189 -5.64 -12.63 11.22
CA ALA A 189 -5.74 -11.21 10.99
C ALA A 189 -6.99 -10.76 11.73
N PRO A 190 -7.07 -9.53 12.30
CA PRO A 190 -8.34 -9.05 12.81
C PRO A 190 -9.32 -9.20 11.67
N ALA A 191 -9.86 -10.43 11.54
CA ALA A 191 -10.96 -10.72 10.70
C ALA A 191 -12.05 -9.87 11.33
N GLU A 192 -12.65 -9.07 10.56
CA GLU A 192 -14.10 -9.09 10.47
C GLU A 192 -14.72 -10.34 11.16
N GLU A 193 -14.55 -10.45 12.47
CA GLU A 193 -15.47 -11.22 13.28
C GLU A 193 -16.75 -10.40 13.28
N ALA A 194 -17.56 -10.72 12.28
CA ALA A 194 -18.93 -10.28 12.18
C ALA A 194 -19.59 -10.34 13.58
N GLY A 195 -19.87 -9.17 14.15
CA GLY A 195 -20.83 -9.00 15.22
C GLY A 195 -20.32 -8.84 16.66
N GLY A 196 -19.00 -8.82 16.93
CA GLY A 196 -18.47 -8.37 18.22
C GLY A 196 -18.40 -6.85 18.26
N LYS A 197 -18.98 -6.19 19.26
CA LYS A 197 -18.75 -4.76 19.49
C LYS A 197 -17.23 -4.58 19.67
N GLU A 198 -16.59 -3.83 18.77
CA GLU A 198 -15.20 -3.43 18.96
C GLU A 198 -15.09 -2.68 20.29
N GLU A 199 -14.25 -3.20 21.18
CA GLU A 199 -13.98 -2.50 22.44
C GLU A 199 -13.22 -1.23 22.13
N THR A 200 -13.84 -0.08 22.40
CA THR A 200 -13.24 1.23 22.15
C THR A 200 -12.77 1.86 23.45
N ILE A 201 -11.72 2.65 23.35
CA ILE A 201 -11.20 3.47 24.45
C ILE A 201 -11.25 4.94 24.05
N THR A 202 -11.65 5.79 25.00
CA THR A 202 -11.66 7.23 24.84
C THR A 202 -10.43 7.82 25.51
N ILE A 203 -9.61 8.56 24.76
CA ILE A 203 -8.42 9.25 25.23
C ILE A 203 -8.64 10.74 25.18
N ASP A 204 -8.35 11.44 26.28
CA ASP A 204 -8.49 12.89 26.37
C ASP A 204 -7.34 13.57 25.62
N LYS A 205 -7.66 14.58 24.83
CA LYS A 205 -6.68 15.35 24.05
C LYS A 205 -5.63 16.04 24.94
N ALA A 206 -6.02 16.47 26.13
CA ALA A 206 -5.13 17.09 27.12
C ALA A 206 -4.02 16.13 27.61
N ASP A 207 -4.28 14.82 27.58
CA ASP A 207 -3.35 13.77 28.00
C ASP A 207 -2.39 13.37 26.86
N CYS A 208 -2.64 13.81 25.63
CA CYS A 208 -1.78 13.56 24.48
C CYS A 208 -0.71 14.62 24.32
N ILE A 209 0.53 14.20 24.00
CA ILE A 209 1.64 15.08 23.58
C ILE A 209 1.52 15.34 22.08
N ARG A 210 1.20 14.30 21.32
CA ARG A 210 1.10 14.33 19.87
C ARG A 210 0.06 13.33 19.39
N GLU A 211 -0.65 13.68 18.33
CA GLU A 211 -1.65 12.87 17.66
C GLU A 211 -1.40 12.84 16.15
N GLY A 212 -1.70 11.75 15.50
CA GLY A 212 -1.64 11.65 14.04
C GLY A 212 -1.37 10.25 13.53
N ASN A 213 -1.59 10.07 12.24
CA ASN A 213 -1.30 8.83 11.52
C ASN A 213 0.21 8.64 11.24
N LEU A 214 0.99 9.72 11.27
CA LEU A 214 2.43 9.72 10.99
C LEU A 214 3.22 10.07 12.26
N LEU A 215 3.23 9.15 13.22
CA LEU A 215 4.10 9.27 14.39
C LEU A 215 5.57 9.03 14.01
N PRO A 216 6.55 9.57 14.78
CA PRO A 216 7.96 9.50 14.43
C PRO A 216 8.49 8.11 14.13
N ALA A 217 8.09 7.10 14.90
CA ALA A 217 8.52 5.71 14.71
C ALA A 217 8.04 5.09 13.37
N TYR A 218 6.93 5.56 12.82
CA TYR A 218 6.32 5.02 11.60
C TYR A 218 6.37 5.97 10.40
N GLY A 219 6.73 7.23 10.62
CA GLY A 219 6.72 8.25 9.57
C GLY A 219 7.58 7.89 8.38
N THR A 220 8.79 7.39 8.61
CA THR A 220 9.72 6.97 7.56
C THR A 220 9.17 5.78 6.76
N TYR A 221 8.61 4.79 7.45
CA TYR A 221 7.99 3.63 6.80
C TYR A 221 6.82 4.04 5.90
N TYR A 222 5.88 4.82 6.45
CA TYR A 222 4.71 5.27 5.67
C TYR A 222 5.11 6.18 4.51
N ALA A 223 6.09 7.08 4.70
CA ALA A 223 6.58 7.93 3.62
C ALA A 223 7.11 7.08 2.45
N MET A 224 7.97 6.11 2.73
CA MET A 224 8.49 5.20 1.71
C MET A 224 7.39 4.33 1.09
N TYR A 225 6.50 3.79 1.91
CA TYR A 225 5.36 3.00 1.44
C TYR A 225 4.49 3.78 0.46
N PHE A 226 4.08 5.00 0.81
CA PHE A 226 3.22 5.82 -0.05
C PHE A 226 3.95 6.30 -1.31
N VAL A 227 5.25 6.61 -1.25
CA VAL A 227 6.02 6.99 -2.43
C VAL A 227 6.12 5.82 -3.41
N VAL A 228 6.54 4.64 -2.96
CA VAL A 228 6.71 3.46 -3.83
C VAL A 228 5.38 3.01 -4.42
N THR A 229 4.36 2.85 -3.58
CA THR A 229 3.05 2.35 -4.02
C THR A 229 2.24 3.39 -4.78
N GLY A 230 2.40 4.68 -4.45
CA GLY A 230 1.76 5.79 -5.16
C GLY A 230 2.31 5.97 -6.57
N LEU A 231 3.63 5.92 -6.75
CA LEU A 231 4.24 5.90 -8.08
C LEU A 231 3.77 4.70 -8.90
N HIS A 232 3.71 3.52 -8.29
CA HIS A 232 3.19 2.34 -8.97
C HIS A 232 1.72 2.51 -9.40
N ALA A 233 0.88 3.09 -8.54
CA ALA A 233 -0.52 3.39 -8.87
C ALA A 233 -0.62 4.39 -10.03
N LEU A 234 0.22 5.42 -10.08
CA LEU A 234 0.28 6.36 -11.20
C LEU A 234 0.65 5.66 -12.52
N HIS A 235 1.59 4.72 -12.49
CA HIS A 235 1.96 3.91 -13.67
C HIS A 235 0.79 3.05 -14.15
N ILE A 236 0.04 2.45 -13.24
CA ILE A 236 -1.16 1.67 -13.60
C ILE A 236 -2.23 2.56 -14.22
N ILE A 237 -2.48 3.76 -13.67
CA ILE A 237 -3.43 4.72 -14.24
C ILE A 237 -2.99 5.13 -15.65
N GLY A 238 -1.70 5.44 -15.84
CA GLY A 238 -1.13 5.74 -17.16
C GLY A 238 -1.31 4.57 -18.15
N GLY A 239 -1.00 3.34 -17.70
CA GLY A 239 -1.19 2.13 -18.50
C GLY A 239 -2.64 1.88 -18.88
N ILE A 240 -3.58 2.04 -17.95
CA ILE A 240 -5.02 1.92 -18.21
C ILE A 240 -5.45 2.97 -19.26
N THR A 241 -4.99 4.21 -19.14
CA THR A 241 -5.32 5.28 -20.08
C THR A 241 -4.86 4.94 -21.50
N VAL A 242 -3.63 4.43 -21.65
CA VAL A 242 -3.11 3.98 -22.95
C VAL A 242 -3.91 2.78 -23.48
N MET A 243 -4.23 1.80 -22.64
CA MET A 243 -5.01 0.64 -23.04
C MET A 243 -6.44 1.01 -23.45
N LEU A 244 -7.08 1.98 -22.78
CA LEU A 244 -8.38 2.51 -23.16
C LEU A 244 -8.35 3.19 -24.54
N TYR A 245 -7.28 3.93 -24.84
CA TYR A 245 -7.10 4.51 -26.17
C TYR A 245 -7.03 3.41 -27.24
N PHE A 246 -6.29 2.33 -27.02
CA PHE A 246 -6.22 1.21 -27.97
C PHE A 246 -7.50 0.37 -28.03
N LEU A 247 -8.29 0.32 -26.97
CA LEU A 247 -9.59 -0.37 -26.97
C LEU A 247 -10.64 0.37 -27.81
N GLY A 248 -10.59 1.71 -27.81
CA GLY A 248 -11.50 2.63 -28.49
C GLY A 248 -10.94 3.16 -29.81
N PRO A 249 -10.58 4.46 -29.86
CA PRO A 249 -10.21 5.14 -31.10
C PRO A 249 -8.96 4.60 -31.80
N GLY A 250 -7.99 4.09 -31.00
CA GLY A 250 -6.73 3.57 -31.52
C GLY A 250 -6.81 2.17 -32.12
N SER A 251 -7.99 1.54 -32.11
CA SER A 251 -8.20 0.20 -32.69
C SER A 251 -8.65 0.24 -34.17
N LEU A 252 -8.80 1.43 -34.71
CA LEU A 252 -9.11 1.69 -36.10
C LEU A 252 -7.83 1.96 -36.86
#